data_c5a78592e38fe07d7888a03d7ac653a7
#
_entry.id   c5a78592e38fe07d7888a03d7ac653a7
#
_cell.length_a   1.000
_cell.length_b   1.000
_cell.length_c   1.000
_cell.angle_alpha   90.00
_cell.angle_beta   90.00
_cell.angle_gamma   90.00
#
_symmetry.space_group_name_H-M   'P 1'
#
loop_
_entity.id
_entity.type
_entity.pdbx_description
1 polymer ?
#
loop_
_entity_poly.entity_id
_entity_poly.type
_entity_poly.pdbx_seq_one_letter_code
_entity_poly.pdbx_strand_id
1 'polypeptide(L)'
;MNSSPRENGSRREAMRSARDLSYAHSAQTRPGRAMIRVMENATGRLQLIKRAEGYEADVAAGQSFWSVMRDRYGLQLEVVRGALANIPQDQPVVVIANHPYGILDGLMLGHILSEARGDFRILAHQVFRKADDLSRVILPIDFAETKAALKTNLETRKTALEYLGQGGAIGIFPGGTVSTAARPFLRPRMPPMDPMWRGFTARMIAKSRAVVVPIYFDGHTSRLFQMASHLHPTLRMGLLIKEFRKRVDTPVRVSIGAPILRDVLDPLAGDAKAMMDFLRKATYELSPTPLKSYDYGYEFEEKHRA
;
A
#
# COMPACT_ATOMS: atom_id res chain seq x y z
N MET A 1 -27.89 -24.63 25.68
CA MET A 1 -26.78 -23.68 25.76
C MET A 1 -27.10 -22.54 24.80
N ASN A 2 -27.69 -21.45 25.32
CA ASN A 2 -28.07 -20.27 24.54
C ASN A 2 -26.88 -19.32 24.50
N SER A 3 -26.24 -19.16 23.35
CA SER A 3 -25.25 -18.12 23.12
C SER A 3 -25.93 -16.74 23.19
N SER A 4 -25.33 -15.83 23.95
CA SER A 4 -25.81 -14.49 24.23
C SER A 4 -25.99 -13.67 22.93
N PRO A 5 -27.03 -12.80 22.81
CA PRO A 5 -27.23 -11.93 21.66
C PRO A 5 -26.04 -11.01 21.32
N ARG A 6 -25.17 -10.71 22.29
CA ARG A 6 -23.95 -9.91 22.09
C ARG A 6 -22.86 -10.67 21.35
N GLU A 7 -22.70 -11.99 21.57
CA GLU A 7 -21.74 -12.83 20.82
C GLU A 7 -22.14 -12.99 19.36
N ASN A 8 -23.43 -13.06 19.05
CA ASN A 8 -23.92 -13.16 17.69
C ASN A 8 -23.80 -11.83 16.92
N GLY A 9 -23.88 -10.69 17.57
CA GLY A 9 -23.64 -9.37 17.00
C GLY A 9 -22.16 -9.19 16.59
N SER A 10 -21.25 -9.44 17.53
CA SER A 10 -19.80 -9.38 17.32
C SER A 10 -19.33 -10.33 16.19
N ARG A 11 -19.82 -11.57 16.18
CA ARG A 11 -19.50 -12.55 15.12
C ARG A 11 -20.00 -12.13 13.74
N ARG A 12 -21.15 -11.44 13.65
CA ARG A 12 -21.67 -10.91 12.38
C ARG A 12 -20.92 -9.69 11.88
N GLU A 13 -20.42 -8.84 12.77
CA GLU A 13 -19.57 -7.68 12.43
C GLU A 13 -18.17 -8.12 12.02
N ALA A 14 -17.55 -9.04 12.75
CA ALA A 14 -16.28 -9.66 12.41
C ALA A 14 -16.30 -10.34 11.03
N MET A 15 -17.36 -11.11 10.73
CA MET A 15 -17.57 -11.68 9.39
C MET A 15 -17.77 -10.60 8.30
N ARG A 16 -18.14 -9.38 8.63
CA ARG A 16 -18.23 -8.28 7.65
C ARG A 16 -16.86 -7.75 7.27
N SER A 17 -15.97 -7.50 8.22
CA SER A 17 -14.65 -6.94 8.02
C SER A 17 -13.76 -7.85 7.13
N ALA A 18 -13.67 -9.15 7.44
CA ALA A 18 -12.93 -10.10 6.60
C ALA A 18 -13.58 -10.32 5.21
N ARG A 19 -14.91 -10.19 5.10
CA ARG A 19 -15.64 -10.30 3.82
C ARG A 19 -15.40 -9.11 2.89
N ASP A 20 -14.92 -7.98 3.40
CA ASP A 20 -14.65 -6.77 2.62
C ASP A 20 -13.33 -6.82 1.84
N LEU A 21 -12.55 -7.89 1.95
CA LEU A 21 -11.37 -8.11 1.10
C LEU A 21 -11.80 -8.26 -0.37
N SER A 22 -11.89 -7.16 -1.10
CA SER A 22 -12.30 -7.12 -2.50
C SER A 22 -11.99 -5.79 -3.16
N TYR A 23 -11.61 -5.84 -4.40
CA TYR A 23 -11.47 -4.69 -5.30
C TYR A 23 -12.74 -4.40 -6.12
N ALA A 24 -13.84 -5.14 -5.91
CA ALA A 24 -15.08 -4.95 -6.67
C ALA A 24 -15.64 -3.51 -6.57
N HIS A 25 -15.34 -2.79 -5.48
CA HIS A 25 -15.74 -1.40 -5.30
C HIS A 25 -15.09 -0.44 -6.31
N SER A 26 -13.97 -0.81 -6.92
CA SER A 26 -13.28 0.04 -7.92
C SER A 26 -14.02 0.12 -9.26
N ALA A 27 -14.93 -0.82 -9.56
CA ALA A 27 -15.70 -0.77 -10.79
C ALA A 27 -16.91 0.15 -10.64
N GLN A 28 -17.11 1.04 -11.63
CA GLN A 28 -18.22 1.99 -11.66
C GLN A 28 -19.56 1.29 -11.91
N THR A 29 -19.59 0.22 -12.72
CA THR A 29 -20.79 -0.47 -13.14
C THR A 29 -21.11 -1.71 -12.29
N ARG A 30 -22.40 -2.07 -12.17
CA ARG A 30 -22.82 -3.30 -11.47
C ARG A 30 -22.26 -4.58 -12.11
N PRO A 31 -22.30 -4.75 -13.46
CA PRO A 31 -21.66 -5.91 -14.11
C PRO A 31 -20.17 -5.99 -13.85
N GLY A 32 -19.44 -4.85 -13.90
CA GLY A 32 -18.01 -4.79 -13.58
C GLY A 32 -17.72 -5.26 -12.17
N ARG A 33 -18.50 -4.80 -11.17
CA ARG A 33 -18.38 -5.27 -9.77
C ARG A 33 -18.63 -6.77 -9.63
N ALA A 34 -19.66 -7.29 -10.32
CA ALA A 34 -19.96 -8.72 -10.29
C ALA A 34 -18.83 -9.54 -10.93
N MET A 35 -18.28 -9.09 -12.06
CA MET A 35 -17.18 -9.75 -12.75
C MET A 35 -15.92 -9.80 -11.86
N ILE A 36 -15.52 -8.67 -11.25
CA ILE A 36 -14.38 -8.65 -10.32
C ILE A 36 -14.62 -9.66 -9.20
N ARG A 37 -15.80 -9.65 -8.58
CA ARG A 37 -16.13 -10.56 -7.47
C ARG A 37 -16.06 -12.04 -7.87
N VAL A 38 -16.53 -12.39 -9.05
CA VAL A 38 -16.44 -13.75 -9.60
C VAL A 38 -14.97 -14.14 -9.79
N MET A 39 -14.16 -13.28 -10.40
CA MET A 39 -12.73 -13.51 -10.59
C MET A 39 -11.99 -13.67 -9.27
N GLU A 40 -12.24 -12.80 -8.30
CA GLU A 40 -11.64 -12.87 -6.97
C GLU A 40 -11.98 -14.18 -6.25
N ASN A 41 -13.25 -14.59 -6.27
CA ASN A 41 -13.68 -15.85 -5.65
C ASN A 41 -13.03 -17.07 -6.33
N ALA A 42 -12.97 -17.07 -7.66
CA ALA A 42 -12.31 -18.13 -8.42
C ALA A 42 -10.80 -18.19 -8.21
N THR A 43 -10.16 -17.07 -7.85
CA THR A 43 -8.70 -16.97 -7.72
C THR A 43 -8.19 -17.02 -6.29
N GLY A 44 -9.06 -17.17 -5.29
CA GLY A 44 -8.66 -17.47 -3.92
C GLY A 44 -9.13 -16.52 -2.83
N ARG A 45 -10.03 -15.58 -3.14
CA ARG A 45 -10.58 -14.66 -2.14
C ARG A 45 -11.17 -15.39 -0.92
N LEU A 46 -11.95 -16.43 -1.14
CA LEU A 46 -12.58 -17.19 -0.04
C LEU A 46 -11.53 -17.87 0.86
N GLN A 47 -10.41 -18.30 0.30
CA GLN A 47 -9.30 -18.88 1.07
C GLN A 47 -8.61 -17.83 1.94
N LEU A 48 -8.41 -16.61 1.40
CA LEU A 48 -7.84 -15.50 2.17
C LEU A 48 -8.76 -15.08 3.32
N ILE A 49 -10.08 -15.00 3.07
CA ILE A 49 -11.08 -14.73 4.10
C ILE A 49 -11.02 -15.80 5.21
N LYS A 50 -10.97 -17.08 4.84
CA LYS A 50 -10.89 -18.18 5.81
C LYS A 50 -9.61 -18.12 6.66
N ARG A 51 -8.47 -17.68 6.08
CA ARG A 51 -7.23 -17.48 6.85
C ARG A 51 -7.33 -16.32 7.84
N ALA A 52 -8.02 -15.26 7.48
CA ALA A 52 -8.23 -14.11 8.37
C ALA A 52 -9.32 -14.37 9.43
N GLU A 53 -10.14 -15.42 9.31
CA GLU A 53 -11.27 -15.67 10.20
C GLU A 53 -10.83 -15.78 11.66
N GLY A 54 -11.47 -15.00 12.53
CA GLY A 54 -11.19 -14.97 13.97
C GLY A 54 -10.01 -14.07 14.38
N TYR A 55 -9.44 -13.25 13.48
CA TYR A 55 -8.33 -12.34 13.81
C TYR A 55 -8.73 -11.33 14.91
N GLU A 56 -10.00 -10.98 15.00
CA GLU A 56 -10.52 -10.02 15.96
C GLU A 56 -10.33 -10.49 17.40
N ALA A 57 -10.35 -11.80 17.64
CA ALA A 57 -10.10 -12.37 18.97
C ALA A 57 -8.65 -12.16 19.41
N ASP A 58 -7.69 -12.32 18.48
CA ASP A 58 -6.27 -12.10 18.75
C ASP A 58 -5.98 -10.61 18.98
N VAL A 59 -6.60 -9.73 18.19
CA VAL A 59 -6.50 -8.27 18.38
C VAL A 59 -7.13 -7.84 19.71
N ALA A 60 -8.29 -8.39 20.06
CA ALA A 60 -8.93 -8.12 21.35
C ALA A 60 -8.11 -8.64 22.54
N ALA A 61 -7.28 -9.67 22.33
CA ALA A 61 -6.30 -10.13 23.32
C ALA A 61 -5.03 -9.25 23.42
N GLY A 62 -4.99 -8.13 22.69
CA GLY A 62 -3.91 -7.13 22.75
C GLY A 62 -2.81 -7.30 21.72
N GLN A 63 -2.96 -8.24 20.76
CA GLN A 63 -1.98 -8.37 19.67
C GLN A 63 -2.18 -7.29 18.62
N SER A 64 -1.08 -6.87 17.97
CA SER A 64 -1.15 -5.92 16.86
C SER A 64 -1.90 -6.54 15.67
N PHE A 65 -2.89 -5.84 15.11
CA PHE A 65 -3.58 -6.22 13.87
C PHE A 65 -2.59 -6.63 12.77
N TRP A 66 -1.51 -5.88 12.60
CA TRP A 66 -0.51 -6.10 11.56
C TRP A 66 0.25 -7.40 11.74
N SER A 67 0.64 -7.73 12.98
CA SER A 67 1.32 -8.98 13.31
C SER A 67 0.39 -10.17 13.17
N VAL A 68 -0.86 -10.05 13.67
CA VAL A 68 -1.87 -11.10 13.52
C VAL A 68 -2.13 -11.41 12.04
N MET A 69 -2.32 -10.39 11.21
CA MET A 69 -2.59 -10.61 9.77
C MET A 69 -1.37 -11.15 9.03
N ARG A 70 -0.15 -10.69 9.36
CA ARG A 70 1.09 -11.27 8.84
C ARG A 70 1.15 -12.77 9.13
N ASP A 71 0.90 -13.17 10.36
CA ASP A 71 1.01 -14.56 10.79
C ASP A 71 -0.09 -15.44 10.18
N ARG A 72 -1.33 -14.95 10.13
CA ARG A 72 -2.46 -15.66 9.51
C ARG A 72 -2.27 -15.90 8.01
N TYR A 73 -1.60 -14.99 7.32
CA TYR A 73 -1.24 -15.18 5.91
C TYR A 73 0.12 -15.85 5.72
N GLY A 74 0.82 -16.23 6.80
CA GLY A 74 2.12 -16.89 6.74
C GLY A 74 3.18 -16.04 6.06
N LEU A 75 3.08 -14.71 6.17
CA LEU A 75 4.04 -13.79 5.58
C LEU A 75 5.24 -13.63 6.51
N GLN A 76 6.45 -13.80 5.97
CA GLN A 76 7.69 -13.63 6.71
C GLN A 76 8.40 -12.39 6.18
N LEU A 77 8.64 -11.40 7.06
CA LEU A 77 9.43 -10.23 6.70
C LEU A 77 10.92 -10.61 6.61
N GLU A 78 11.49 -10.49 5.43
CA GLU A 78 12.92 -10.70 5.19
C GLU A 78 13.57 -9.36 4.80
N VAL A 79 14.30 -8.75 5.74
CA VAL A 79 15.06 -7.53 5.46
C VAL A 79 16.39 -7.90 4.83
N VAL A 80 16.50 -7.77 3.50
CA VAL A 80 17.69 -8.17 2.74
C VAL A 80 18.77 -7.10 2.71
N ARG A 81 18.43 -5.84 3.00
CA ARG A 81 19.36 -4.71 3.10
C ARG A 81 18.85 -3.67 4.08
N GLY A 82 19.72 -3.09 4.89
CA GLY A 82 19.36 -2.15 5.94
C GLY A 82 18.77 -2.84 7.16
N ALA A 83 18.02 -2.09 7.96
CA ALA A 83 17.38 -2.59 9.18
C ALA A 83 16.14 -1.76 9.54
N LEU A 84 15.26 -2.30 10.40
CA LEU A 84 14.13 -1.55 10.98
C LEU A 84 14.61 -0.29 11.74
N ALA A 85 15.80 -0.35 12.35
CA ALA A 85 16.43 0.77 13.05
C ALA A 85 16.75 1.97 12.13
N ASN A 86 16.72 1.81 10.80
CA ASN A 86 16.83 2.93 9.87
C ASN A 86 15.57 3.83 9.89
N ILE A 87 14.48 3.39 10.50
CA ILE A 87 13.28 4.22 10.71
C ILE A 87 13.42 4.92 12.05
N PRO A 88 13.67 6.26 12.07
CA PRO A 88 13.90 7.00 13.32
C PRO A 88 12.70 6.94 14.25
N GLN A 89 12.94 6.82 15.56
CA GLN A 89 11.89 6.76 16.59
C GLN A 89 11.50 8.14 17.12
N ASP A 90 12.44 9.08 17.18
CA ASP A 90 12.31 10.32 17.94
C ASP A 90 12.04 11.56 17.07
N GLN A 91 11.85 11.40 15.78
CA GLN A 91 11.61 12.51 14.86
C GLN A 91 10.52 12.18 13.83
N PRO A 92 9.90 13.20 13.20
CA PRO A 92 8.91 12.96 12.16
C PRO A 92 9.55 12.27 10.96
N VAL A 93 8.87 11.24 10.44
CA VAL A 93 9.36 10.45 9.31
C VAL A 93 8.26 10.17 8.29
N VAL A 94 8.61 10.30 7.02
CA VAL A 94 7.79 9.81 5.91
C VAL A 94 8.47 8.58 5.31
N VAL A 95 7.85 7.43 5.44
CA VAL A 95 8.30 6.18 4.84
C VAL A 95 7.65 6.04 3.48
N ILE A 96 8.47 5.99 2.44
CA ILE A 96 8.03 5.84 1.05
C ILE A 96 8.38 4.45 0.53
N ALA A 97 7.54 3.87 -0.32
CA ALA A 97 7.82 2.56 -0.89
C ALA A 97 7.32 2.43 -2.34
N ASN A 98 7.95 1.54 -3.12
CA ASN A 98 7.37 1.02 -4.36
C ASN A 98 6.20 0.07 -4.04
N HIS A 99 5.35 -0.21 -5.02
CA HIS A 99 4.07 -0.90 -4.78
C HIS A 99 3.87 -2.14 -5.70
N PRO A 100 4.70 -3.19 -5.57
CA PRO A 100 4.67 -4.32 -6.49
C PRO A 100 3.45 -5.25 -6.37
N TYR A 101 2.82 -5.38 -5.18
CA TYR A 101 1.83 -6.44 -4.91
C TYR A 101 0.45 -5.95 -4.45
N GLY A 102 0.25 -4.67 -4.20
CA GLY A 102 -1.02 -4.10 -3.77
C GLY A 102 -1.29 -4.28 -2.27
N ILE A 103 -2.40 -4.92 -1.87
CA ILE A 103 -2.78 -5.06 -0.45
C ILE A 103 -1.65 -5.64 0.40
N LEU A 104 -0.88 -6.57 -0.14
CA LEU A 104 0.22 -7.20 0.60
C LEU A 104 1.28 -6.17 1.02
N ASP A 105 1.65 -5.25 0.13
CA ASP A 105 2.64 -4.22 0.46
C ASP A 105 2.13 -3.31 1.56
N GLY A 106 0.83 -2.95 1.49
CA GLY A 106 0.17 -2.17 2.53
C GLY A 106 0.18 -2.86 3.89
N LEU A 107 -0.10 -4.16 3.91
CA LEU A 107 -0.06 -4.97 5.13
C LEU A 107 1.37 -5.04 5.71
N MET A 108 2.36 -5.29 4.87
CA MET A 108 3.76 -5.39 5.31
C MET A 108 4.35 -4.04 5.71
N LEU A 109 3.99 -2.96 5.03
CA LEU A 109 4.38 -1.60 5.43
C LEU A 109 3.78 -1.25 6.81
N GLY A 110 2.51 -1.61 7.03
CA GLY A 110 1.86 -1.46 8.33
C GLY A 110 2.55 -2.28 9.42
N HIS A 111 2.95 -3.52 9.13
CA HIS A 111 3.73 -4.34 10.06
C HIS A 111 5.10 -3.70 10.38
N ILE A 112 5.85 -3.28 9.36
CA ILE A 112 7.15 -2.60 9.53
C ILE A 112 7.01 -1.35 10.41
N LEU A 113 6.00 -0.52 10.14
CA LEU A 113 5.77 0.71 10.92
C LEU A 113 5.27 0.42 12.34
N SER A 114 4.46 -0.63 12.52
CA SER A 114 4.02 -1.09 13.84
C SER A 114 5.21 -1.51 14.72
N GLU A 115 6.16 -2.27 14.16
CA GLU A 115 7.37 -2.71 14.87
C GLU A 115 8.33 -1.56 15.15
N ALA A 116 8.52 -0.65 14.17
CA ALA A 116 9.50 0.43 14.28
C ALA A 116 9.01 1.62 15.12
N ARG A 117 7.70 1.89 15.14
CA ARG A 117 7.13 3.13 15.70
C ARG A 117 5.99 2.91 16.70
N GLY A 118 5.28 1.79 16.64
CA GLY A 118 4.05 1.56 17.39
C GLY A 118 2.88 2.41 16.88
N ASP A 119 2.93 3.75 17.01
CA ASP A 119 1.94 4.66 16.41
C ASP A 119 2.42 5.21 15.06
N PHE A 120 1.55 5.14 14.06
CA PHE A 120 1.83 5.58 12.70
C PHE A 120 0.54 5.80 11.91
N ARG A 121 0.67 6.39 10.72
CA ARG A 121 -0.43 6.53 9.75
C ARG A 121 0.02 6.02 8.39
N ILE A 122 -0.94 5.57 7.57
CA ILE A 122 -0.69 5.20 6.17
C ILE A 122 -1.62 6.01 5.28
N LEU A 123 -1.04 6.66 4.28
CA LEU A 123 -1.81 7.32 3.22
C LEU A 123 -2.25 6.26 2.21
N ALA A 124 -3.55 5.97 2.18
CA ALA A 124 -4.14 4.96 1.31
C ALA A 124 -5.55 5.36 0.85
N HIS A 125 -6.08 4.63 -0.14
CA HIS A 125 -7.43 4.88 -0.64
C HIS A 125 -8.47 4.73 0.48
N GLN A 126 -9.45 5.64 0.51
CA GLN A 126 -10.48 5.73 1.56
C GLN A 126 -11.24 4.43 1.84
N VAL A 127 -11.31 3.51 0.85
CA VAL A 127 -11.99 2.22 1.00
C VAL A 127 -11.42 1.37 2.14
N PHE A 128 -10.13 1.51 2.45
CA PHE A 128 -9.47 0.77 3.53
C PHE A 128 -9.89 1.23 4.94
N ARG A 129 -10.54 2.38 5.08
CA ARG A 129 -11.10 2.83 6.38
C ARG A 129 -12.33 2.07 6.84
N LYS A 130 -12.88 1.20 6.03
CA LYS A 130 -14.10 0.42 6.38
C LYS A 130 -13.84 -0.61 7.47
N ALA A 131 -12.61 -1.09 7.62
CA ALA A 131 -12.21 -1.94 8.73
C ALA A 131 -11.89 -1.06 9.95
N ASP A 132 -12.50 -1.34 11.09
CA ASP A 132 -12.35 -0.53 12.32
C ASP A 132 -10.90 -0.43 12.75
N ASP A 133 -10.14 -1.54 12.70
CA ASP A 133 -8.70 -1.59 13.01
C ASP A 133 -7.86 -0.68 12.13
N LEU A 134 -8.28 -0.46 10.89
CA LEU A 134 -7.59 0.39 9.92
C LEU A 134 -8.06 1.84 9.95
N SER A 135 -9.26 2.10 10.47
CA SER A 135 -9.90 3.43 10.44
C SER A 135 -9.06 4.51 11.12
N ARG A 136 -8.32 4.13 12.18
CA ARG A 136 -7.45 5.02 12.97
C ARG A 136 -6.08 5.25 12.32
N VAL A 137 -5.63 4.28 11.51
CA VAL A 137 -4.30 4.30 10.88
C VAL A 137 -4.34 4.91 9.48
N ILE A 138 -5.43 4.70 8.74
CA ILE A 138 -5.54 5.16 7.35
C ILE A 138 -5.89 6.65 7.29
N LEU A 139 -5.00 7.42 6.68
CA LEU A 139 -5.27 8.76 6.18
C LEU A 139 -5.79 8.65 4.75
N PRO A 140 -7.06 9.02 4.48
CA PRO A 140 -7.70 8.71 3.21
C PRO A 140 -7.19 9.60 2.08
N ILE A 141 -6.83 8.99 0.94
CA ILE A 141 -6.63 9.69 -0.32
C ILE A 141 -7.76 9.29 -1.28
N ASP A 142 -8.30 10.26 -1.97
CA ASP A 142 -9.27 10.06 -3.04
C ASP A 142 -8.65 10.53 -4.36
N PHE A 143 -8.56 9.61 -5.32
CA PHE A 143 -7.96 9.88 -6.64
C PHE A 143 -8.97 10.39 -7.68
N ALA A 144 -10.25 10.54 -7.32
CA ALA A 144 -11.25 11.12 -8.21
C ALA A 144 -10.98 12.62 -8.45
N GLU A 145 -11.32 13.10 -9.66
CA GLU A 145 -11.19 14.51 -10.03
C GLU A 145 -12.45 15.31 -9.68
N THR A 146 -12.93 15.17 -8.46
CA THR A 146 -14.12 15.84 -7.96
C THR A 146 -13.78 16.90 -6.92
N LYS A 147 -14.65 17.89 -6.73
CA LYS A 147 -14.53 18.86 -5.63
C LYS A 147 -14.50 18.18 -4.25
N ALA A 148 -15.26 17.06 -4.09
CA ALA A 148 -15.28 16.28 -2.86
C ALA A 148 -13.92 15.62 -2.62
N ALA A 149 -13.32 14.99 -3.62
CA ALA A 149 -12.00 14.39 -3.54
C ALA A 149 -10.92 15.44 -3.22
N LEU A 150 -10.97 16.60 -3.86
CA LEU A 150 -10.05 17.70 -3.56
C LEU A 150 -10.17 18.14 -2.08
N LYS A 151 -11.40 18.28 -1.57
CA LYS A 151 -11.64 18.62 -0.16
C LYS A 151 -11.05 17.57 0.76
N THR A 152 -11.36 16.29 0.53
CA THR A 152 -10.81 15.15 1.30
C THR A 152 -9.27 15.18 1.30
N ASN A 153 -8.64 15.37 0.14
CA ASN A 153 -7.18 15.40 0.01
C ASN A 153 -6.55 16.61 0.73
N LEU A 154 -7.22 17.76 0.77
CA LEU A 154 -6.77 18.94 1.51
C LEU A 154 -6.86 18.69 3.03
N GLU A 155 -7.97 18.12 3.51
CA GLU A 155 -8.15 17.75 4.91
C GLU A 155 -7.13 16.69 5.34
N THR A 156 -6.94 15.65 4.54
CA THR A 156 -5.92 14.61 4.78
C THR A 156 -4.52 15.20 4.86
N ARG A 157 -4.18 16.12 3.96
CA ARG A 157 -2.86 16.79 4.01
C ARG A 157 -2.68 17.61 5.27
N LYS A 158 -3.72 18.33 5.71
CA LYS A 158 -3.69 19.09 6.98
C LYS A 158 -3.43 18.14 8.16
N THR A 159 -4.22 17.09 8.30
CA THR A 159 -4.07 16.08 9.36
C THR A 159 -2.70 15.41 9.31
N ALA A 160 -2.19 15.08 8.11
CA ALA A 160 -0.86 14.49 7.95
C ALA A 160 0.25 15.43 8.43
N LEU A 161 0.16 16.73 8.10
CA LEU A 161 1.14 17.74 8.54
C LEU A 161 1.09 17.97 10.05
N GLU A 162 -0.09 18.02 10.65
CA GLU A 162 -0.28 18.11 12.09
C GLU A 162 0.33 16.90 12.81
N TYR A 163 0.07 15.70 12.30
CA TYR A 163 0.60 14.46 12.87
C TYR A 163 2.14 14.37 12.74
N LEU A 164 2.70 14.76 11.58
CA LEU A 164 4.15 14.86 11.42
C LEU A 164 4.75 15.94 12.34
N GLY A 165 4.04 17.06 12.55
CA GLY A 165 4.48 18.12 13.49
C GLY A 165 4.59 17.66 14.95
N GLN A 166 3.90 16.58 15.30
CA GLN A 166 3.95 15.92 16.62
C GLN A 166 5.01 14.80 16.69
N GLY A 167 5.86 14.66 15.66
CA GLY A 167 6.88 13.60 15.60
C GLY A 167 6.37 12.30 14.98
N GLY A 168 5.21 12.29 14.36
CA GLY A 168 4.55 11.10 13.81
C GLY A 168 5.29 10.44 12.64
N ALA A 169 4.91 9.19 12.34
CA ALA A 169 5.40 8.41 11.20
C ALA A 169 4.29 8.18 10.17
N ILE A 170 4.55 8.48 8.90
CA ILE A 170 3.59 8.27 7.82
C ILE A 170 4.17 7.38 6.74
N GLY A 171 3.50 6.26 6.43
CA GLY A 171 3.79 5.40 5.30
C GLY A 171 2.98 5.79 4.06
N ILE A 172 3.60 5.72 2.87
CA ILE A 172 2.92 6.01 1.61
C ILE A 172 3.55 5.25 0.44
N PHE A 173 2.72 4.89 -0.52
CA PHE A 173 3.09 4.42 -1.86
C PHE A 173 2.86 5.57 -2.87
N PRO A 174 3.87 6.38 -3.18
CA PRO A 174 3.65 7.63 -3.92
C PRO A 174 3.22 7.44 -5.37
N GLY A 175 3.43 6.25 -5.94
CA GLY A 175 2.93 5.86 -7.26
C GLY A 175 1.40 5.74 -7.33
N GLY A 176 0.74 5.50 -6.19
CA GLY A 176 -0.72 5.42 -6.05
C GLY A 176 -1.35 4.20 -6.71
N THR A 177 -0.59 3.36 -7.40
CA THR A 177 -1.06 2.14 -8.08
C THR A 177 0.02 1.06 -8.08
N VAL A 178 -0.38 -0.19 -8.33
CA VAL A 178 0.54 -1.34 -8.36
C VAL A 178 1.51 -1.24 -9.53
N SER A 179 2.81 -1.47 -9.24
CA SER A 179 3.90 -1.43 -10.23
C SER A 179 3.58 -2.29 -11.45
N THR A 180 3.65 -1.69 -12.63
CA THR A 180 3.28 -2.33 -13.89
C THR A 180 4.30 -2.01 -14.97
N ALA A 181 4.69 -3.00 -15.77
CA ALA A 181 5.63 -2.80 -16.87
C ALA A 181 5.02 -1.87 -17.93
N ALA A 182 5.79 -0.89 -18.39
CA ALA A 182 5.31 0.05 -19.41
C ALA A 182 4.98 -0.67 -20.74
N ARG A 183 5.70 -1.75 -21.07
CA ARG A 183 5.56 -2.50 -22.34
C ARG A 183 5.61 -4.01 -22.08
N PRO A 184 4.54 -4.64 -21.56
CA PRO A 184 4.55 -6.05 -21.14
C PRO A 184 4.62 -7.03 -22.32
N PHE A 185 4.29 -6.59 -23.53
CA PHE A 185 4.25 -7.43 -24.75
C PHE A 185 5.55 -7.40 -25.55
N LEU A 186 6.42 -6.39 -25.34
CA LEU A 186 7.64 -6.20 -26.11
C LEU A 186 8.85 -6.92 -25.50
N ARG A 187 9.91 -7.12 -26.34
CA ARG A 187 11.23 -7.59 -25.90
C ARG A 187 12.30 -6.56 -26.29
N PRO A 188 13.37 -6.36 -25.48
CA PRO A 188 13.59 -6.97 -24.17
C PRO A 188 12.53 -6.55 -23.17
N ARG A 189 12.25 -7.40 -22.18
CA ARG A 189 11.24 -7.14 -21.18
C ARG A 189 11.73 -6.10 -20.18
N MET A 190 10.94 -5.07 -20.00
CA MET A 190 11.16 -4.13 -18.90
C MET A 190 10.57 -4.70 -17.60
N PRO A 191 11.26 -4.53 -16.45
CA PRO A 191 10.69 -4.90 -15.16
C PRO A 191 9.45 -4.06 -14.87
N PRO A 192 8.47 -4.60 -14.15
CA PRO A 192 7.38 -3.80 -13.59
C PRO A 192 7.93 -2.74 -12.62
N MET A 193 7.58 -1.51 -12.85
CA MET A 193 8.00 -0.36 -12.07
C MET A 193 6.76 0.48 -11.71
N ASP A 194 6.89 1.31 -10.68
CA ASP A 194 5.88 2.32 -10.41
C ASP A 194 5.83 3.34 -11.54
N PRO A 195 4.66 3.93 -11.79
CA PRO A 195 4.53 5.09 -12.63
C PRO A 195 5.27 6.30 -12.04
N MET A 196 5.09 7.46 -12.64
CA MET A 196 5.58 8.71 -12.07
C MET A 196 4.96 8.94 -10.67
N TRP A 197 5.79 9.21 -9.68
CA TRP A 197 5.34 9.45 -8.31
C TRP A 197 4.66 10.80 -8.17
N ARG A 198 3.56 10.84 -7.42
CA ARG A 198 2.68 12.01 -7.38
C ARG A 198 3.21 13.12 -6.47
N GLY A 199 3.12 14.36 -6.93
CA GLY A 199 3.61 15.55 -6.23
C GLY A 199 2.90 15.89 -4.91
N PHE A 200 1.81 15.18 -4.54
CA PHE A 200 1.19 15.31 -3.22
C PHE A 200 2.20 15.01 -2.10
N THR A 201 2.96 13.92 -2.25
CA THR A 201 3.97 13.49 -1.28
C THR A 201 5.09 14.52 -1.15
N ALA A 202 5.60 15.05 -2.26
CA ALA A 202 6.62 16.08 -2.24
C ALA A 202 6.14 17.34 -1.49
N ARG A 203 4.91 17.79 -1.75
CA ARG A 203 4.32 18.95 -1.05
C ARG A 203 4.13 18.72 0.44
N MET A 204 3.86 17.51 0.87
CA MET A 204 3.78 17.15 2.28
C MET A 204 5.18 17.16 2.91
N ILE A 205 6.16 16.52 2.28
CA ILE A 205 7.56 16.48 2.75
C ILE A 205 8.13 17.91 2.84
N ALA A 206 7.96 18.72 1.80
CA ALA A 206 8.47 20.11 1.77
C ALA A 206 7.90 21.00 2.89
N LYS A 207 6.66 20.74 3.32
CA LYS A 207 5.98 21.51 4.38
C LYS A 207 6.19 20.94 5.79
N SER A 208 6.75 19.75 5.92
CA SER A 208 7.07 19.09 7.19
C SER A 208 8.56 19.19 7.49
N ARG A 209 8.93 18.88 8.72
CA ARG A 209 10.33 18.67 9.12
C ARG A 209 10.75 17.19 9.03
N ALA A 210 9.93 16.36 8.42
CA ALA A 210 10.16 14.93 8.35
C ALA A 210 11.40 14.60 7.50
N VAL A 211 12.15 13.62 7.95
CA VAL A 211 13.11 12.89 7.12
C VAL A 211 12.35 11.84 6.31
N VAL A 212 12.98 11.32 5.25
CA VAL A 212 12.34 10.32 4.39
C VAL A 212 13.12 9.02 4.46
N VAL A 213 12.43 7.91 4.71
CA VAL A 213 13.03 6.57 4.67
C VAL A 213 12.46 5.82 3.47
N PRO A 214 13.28 5.48 2.47
CA PRO A 214 12.84 4.67 1.35
C PRO A 214 12.84 3.18 1.71
N ILE A 215 11.77 2.48 1.31
CA ILE A 215 11.67 1.02 1.40
C ILE A 215 11.41 0.46 0.01
N TYR A 216 12.22 -0.52 -0.38
CA TYR A 216 12.03 -1.26 -1.62
C TYR A 216 11.46 -2.65 -1.32
N PHE A 217 10.26 -2.92 -1.82
CA PHE A 217 9.68 -4.27 -1.85
C PHE A 217 10.20 -5.01 -3.08
N ASP A 218 10.90 -6.12 -2.85
CA ASP A 218 11.52 -6.92 -3.91
C ASP A 218 10.50 -7.81 -4.60
N GLY A 219 10.52 -7.79 -5.93
CA GLY A 219 9.71 -8.63 -6.78
C GLY A 219 8.61 -7.88 -7.56
N HIS A 220 7.67 -8.64 -8.10
CA HIS A 220 6.61 -8.11 -8.97
C HIS A 220 5.45 -9.10 -9.13
N THR A 221 4.30 -8.61 -9.59
CA THR A 221 3.14 -9.42 -10.00
C THR A 221 3.43 -10.27 -11.24
N SER A 222 2.58 -11.28 -11.46
CA SER A 222 2.72 -12.21 -12.59
C SER A 222 2.55 -11.54 -13.95
N ARG A 223 3.10 -12.18 -14.99
CA ARG A 223 2.90 -11.73 -16.38
C ARG A 223 1.44 -11.61 -16.77
N LEU A 224 0.59 -12.54 -16.29
CA LEU A 224 -0.84 -12.46 -16.54
C LEU A 224 -1.43 -11.15 -16.01
N PHE A 225 -1.08 -10.77 -14.80
CA PHE A 225 -1.50 -9.48 -14.22
C PHE A 225 -0.97 -8.30 -15.02
N GLN A 226 0.30 -8.34 -15.42
CA GLN A 226 0.93 -7.28 -16.21
C GLN A 226 0.19 -7.08 -17.56
N MET A 227 -0.09 -8.15 -18.28
CA MET A 227 -0.83 -8.10 -19.54
C MET A 227 -2.28 -7.66 -19.36
N ALA A 228 -2.98 -8.22 -18.36
CA ALA A 228 -4.37 -7.88 -18.04
C ALA A 228 -4.53 -6.39 -17.69
N SER A 229 -3.51 -5.81 -17.02
CA SER A 229 -3.49 -4.40 -16.65
C SER A 229 -3.50 -3.45 -17.87
N HIS A 230 -2.98 -3.88 -19.00
CA HIS A 230 -3.02 -3.10 -20.25
C HIS A 230 -4.29 -3.33 -21.07
N LEU A 231 -5.00 -4.43 -20.80
CA LEU A 231 -6.19 -4.79 -21.56
C LEU A 231 -7.45 -4.14 -20.97
N HIS A 232 -7.69 -4.28 -19.68
CA HIS A 232 -8.91 -3.77 -19.07
C HIS A 232 -8.80 -3.59 -17.54
N PRO A 233 -9.33 -2.48 -16.96
CA PRO A 233 -9.30 -2.23 -15.52
C PRO A 233 -9.93 -3.35 -14.67
N THR A 234 -11.06 -3.89 -15.11
CA THR A 234 -11.75 -4.97 -14.40
C THR A 234 -10.89 -6.24 -14.29
N LEU A 235 -10.13 -6.59 -15.35
CA LEU A 235 -9.21 -7.72 -15.33
C LEU A 235 -8.06 -7.48 -14.35
N ARG A 236 -7.50 -6.28 -14.36
CA ARG A 236 -6.46 -5.87 -13.40
C ARG A 236 -6.96 -6.05 -11.97
N MET A 237 -8.10 -5.45 -11.63
CA MET A 237 -8.64 -5.48 -10.27
C MET A 237 -9.02 -6.90 -9.84
N GLY A 238 -9.64 -7.68 -10.71
CA GLY A 238 -10.01 -9.06 -10.42
C GLY A 238 -8.84 -10.02 -10.20
N LEU A 239 -7.64 -9.67 -10.69
CA LEU A 239 -6.44 -10.50 -10.53
C LEU A 239 -5.58 -10.12 -9.31
N LEU A 240 -5.80 -8.98 -8.66
CA LEU A 240 -5.00 -8.57 -7.49
C LEU A 240 -5.09 -9.58 -6.34
N ILE A 241 -6.26 -10.15 -6.10
CA ILE A 241 -6.45 -11.21 -5.09
C ILE A 241 -5.62 -12.47 -5.43
N LYS A 242 -5.54 -12.83 -6.70
CA LYS A 242 -4.67 -13.93 -7.15
C LYS A 242 -3.20 -13.66 -6.86
N GLU A 243 -2.75 -12.43 -7.10
CA GLU A 243 -1.35 -12.07 -6.84
C GLU A 243 -1.05 -12.09 -5.33
N PHE A 244 -1.96 -11.61 -4.49
CA PHE A 244 -1.83 -11.73 -3.03
C PHE A 244 -1.78 -13.20 -2.60
N ARG A 245 -2.74 -14.02 -3.05
CA ARG A 245 -2.78 -15.45 -2.70
C ARG A 245 -1.47 -16.17 -3.03
N LYS A 246 -0.82 -15.83 -4.14
CA LYS A 246 0.47 -16.42 -4.53
C LYS A 246 1.60 -16.11 -3.56
N ARG A 247 1.45 -15.08 -2.74
CA ARG A 247 2.46 -14.65 -1.76
C ARG A 247 2.19 -15.18 -0.35
N VAL A 248 1.03 -15.79 -0.13
CA VAL A 248 0.71 -16.47 1.14
C VAL A 248 1.73 -17.58 1.38
N ASP A 249 2.16 -17.72 2.64
CA ASP A 249 3.20 -18.69 3.09
C ASP A 249 4.57 -18.49 2.39
N THR A 250 4.89 -17.27 1.97
CA THR A 250 6.19 -16.97 1.36
C THR A 250 6.88 -15.78 2.04
N PRO A 251 8.21 -15.67 1.95
CA PRO A 251 8.92 -14.49 2.42
C PRO A 251 8.55 -13.25 1.58
N VAL A 252 8.45 -12.11 2.27
CA VAL A 252 8.33 -10.79 1.68
C VAL A 252 9.65 -10.07 1.92
N ARG A 253 10.44 -9.98 0.85
CA ARG A 253 11.79 -9.42 0.87
C ARG A 253 11.72 -7.91 0.72
N VAL A 254 12.38 -7.20 1.62
CA VAL A 254 12.43 -5.74 1.59
C VAL A 254 13.86 -5.23 1.81
N SER A 255 14.16 -4.06 1.24
CA SER A 255 15.36 -3.28 1.58
C SER A 255 14.91 -1.98 2.23
N ILE A 256 15.48 -1.64 3.39
CA ILE A 256 15.16 -0.41 4.14
C ILE A 256 16.37 0.51 4.05
N GLY A 257 16.24 1.62 3.32
CA GLY A 257 17.31 2.58 3.13
C GLY A 257 17.63 3.39 4.39
N ALA A 258 18.77 4.07 4.37
CA ALA A 258 19.09 5.06 5.37
C ALA A 258 18.15 6.27 5.26
N PRO A 259 17.90 7.01 6.35
CA PRO A 259 17.11 8.24 6.31
C PRO A 259 17.73 9.26 5.36
N ILE A 260 16.93 9.79 4.46
CA ILE A 260 17.27 10.94 3.62
C ILE A 260 16.97 12.18 4.44
N LEU A 261 18.01 12.91 4.80
CA LEU A 261 17.93 14.04 5.72
C LEU A 261 17.47 15.32 5.03
N ARG A 262 17.19 16.34 5.83
CA ARG A 262 16.64 17.61 5.35
C ARG A 262 17.60 18.41 4.46
N ASP A 263 18.88 18.32 4.69
CA ASP A 263 19.92 18.95 3.84
C ASP A 263 19.86 18.48 2.38
N VAL A 264 19.44 17.22 2.15
CA VAL A 264 19.22 16.66 0.80
C VAL A 264 17.84 17.03 0.25
N LEU A 265 16.82 17.10 1.11
CA LEU A 265 15.42 17.32 0.69
C LEU A 265 15.08 18.80 0.48
N ASP A 266 15.66 19.71 1.28
CA ASP A 266 15.31 21.13 1.25
C ASP A 266 15.66 21.82 -0.08
N PRO A 267 16.78 21.51 -0.76
CA PRO A 267 17.06 22.04 -2.08
C PRO A 267 16.02 21.65 -3.14
N LEU A 268 15.30 20.53 -2.94
CA LEU A 268 14.26 20.03 -3.85
C LEU A 268 12.85 20.52 -3.48
N ALA A 269 12.69 21.25 -2.37
CA ALA A 269 11.37 21.64 -1.84
C ALA A 269 10.53 22.50 -2.82
N GLY A 270 11.19 23.26 -3.70
CA GLY A 270 10.55 24.10 -4.71
C GLY A 270 10.10 23.35 -5.98
N ASP A 271 10.63 22.15 -6.22
CA ASP A 271 10.32 21.33 -7.40
C ASP A 271 9.78 19.97 -6.99
N ALA A 272 8.45 19.85 -6.94
CA ALA A 272 7.79 18.61 -6.55
C ALA A 272 8.12 17.45 -7.49
N LYS A 273 8.35 17.68 -8.77
CA LYS A 273 8.70 16.63 -9.72
C LYS A 273 10.13 16.15 -9.48
N ALA A 274 11.10 17.05 -9.38
CA ALA A 274 12.49 16.70 -9.10
C ALA A 274 12.61 15.94 -7.79
N MET A 275 11.91 16.37 -6.72
CA MET A 275 11.88 15.66 -5.44
C MET A 275 11.35 14.22 -5.59
N MET A 276 10.23 14.04 -6.30
CA MET A 276 9.64 12.71 -6.44
C MET A 276 10.47 11.80 -7.34
N ASP A 277 11.09 12.31 -8.39
CA ASP A 277 12.01 11.56 -9.26
C ASP A 277 13.26 11.11 -8.47
N PHE A 278 13.84 12.00 -7.66
CA PHE A 278 14.95 11.68 -6.77
C PHE A 278 14.57 10.57 -5.77
N LEU A 279 13.47 10.75 -5.05
CA LEU A 279 13.02 9.80 -4.03
C LEU A 279 12.65 8.43 -4.63
N ARG A 280 12.01 8.43 -5.80
CA ARG A 280 11.71 7.20 -6.52
C ARG A 280 12.99 6.48 -6.92
N LYS A 281 13.96 7.18 -7.50
CA LYS A 281 15.25 6.61 -7.86
C LYS A 281 15.97 6.04 -6.64
N ALA A 282 16.06 6.80 -5.55
CA ALA A 282 16.67 6.35 -4.29
C ALA A 282 15.99 5.07 -3.74
N THR A 283 14.67 4.94 -3.88
CA THR A 283 13.95 3.72 -3.49
C THR A 283 14.32 2.53 -4.38
N TYR A 284 14.36 2.70 -5.69
CA TYR A 284 14.70 1.62 -6.62
C TYR A 284 16.19 1.23 -6.60
N GLU A 285 17.08 2.12 -6.18
CA GLU A 285 18.51 1.82 -5.94
C GLU A 285 18.75 0.89 -4.74
N LEU A 286 17.72 0.68 -3.90
CA LEU A 286 17.75 -0.31 -2.83
C LEU A 286 17.50 -1.74 -3.35
N SER A 287 17.16 -1.93 -4.62
CA SER A 287 16.95 -3.25 -5.19
C SER A 287 18.17 -4.15 -4.94
N PRO A 288 17.97 -5.37 -4.42
CA PRO A 288 19.07 -6.32 -4.22
C PRO A 288 19.69 -6.78 -5.55
N THR A 289 18.92 -6.67 -6.64
CA THR A 289 19.41 -6.92 -8.00
C THR A 289 19.55 -5.60 -8.75
N PRO A 290 20.74 -5.25 -9.27
CA PRO A 290 20.93 -4.00 -9.99
C PRO A 290 19.94 -3.83 -11.16
N LEU A 291 19.27 -2.69 -11.19
CA LEU A 291 18.33 -2.34 -12.25
C LEU A 291 19.08 -1.68 -13.41
N LYS A 292 18.71 -2.05 -14.66
CA LYS A 292 19.31 -1.48 -15.88
C LYS A 292 18.77 -0.09 -16.21
N SER A 293 17.58 0.24 -15.76
CA SER A 293 16.89 1.51 -16.01
C SER A 293 15.97 1.82 -14.84
N TYR A 294 15.69 3.11 -14.64
CA TYR A 294 14.72 3.65 -13.69
C TYR A 294 13.51 4.28 -14.41
N ASP A 295 13.24 3.87 -15.65
CA ASP A 295 12.12 4.34 -16.44
C ASP A 295 10.80 4.14 -15.70
N TYR A 296 9.81 4.98 -16.00
CA TYR A 296 8.49 4.87 -15.38
C TYR A 296 7.76 3.61 -15.85
N GLY A 297 7.03 3.03 -14.94
CA GLY A 297 6.05 1.99 -15.23
C GLY A 297 4.82 2.55 -15.98
N TYR A 298 3.84 1.70 -16.17
CA TYR A 298 2.60 2.05 -16.85
C TYR A 298 1.71 2.95 -16.00
N GLU A 299 1.32 4.10 -16.56
CA GLU A 299 0.38 5.05 -15.96
C GLU A 299 -1.06 4.55 -16.12
N PHE A 300 -1.47 3.66 -15.24
CA PHE A 300 -2.79 3.04 -15.29
C PHE A 300 -3.90 4.05 -15.07
N GLU A 301 -3.75 4.92 -14.06
CA GLU A 301 -4.79 5.86 -13.64
C GLU A 301 -5.14 6.90 -14.71
N GLU A 302 -4.15 7.39 -15.45
CA GLU A 302 -4.38 8.38 -16.51
C GLU A 302 -5.13 7.79 -17.71
N LYS A 303 -4.80 6.54 -18.08
CA LYS A 303 -5.38 5.88 -19.27
C LYS A 303 -6.81 5.39 -19.05
N HIS A 304 -7.22 5.17 -17.81
CA HIS A 304 -8.53 4.61 -17.46
C HIS A 304 -9.38 5.58 -16.61
N ARG A 305 -9.00 6.85 -16.57
CA ARG A 305 -9.86 7.94 -16.12
C ARG A 305 -10.93 8.16 -17.18
N ALA A 306 -12.15 7.78 -16.88
CA ALA A 306 -13.34 8.15 -17.63
C ALA A 306 -14.16 9.11 -16.82
#